data_513ddd7839bf064f635319f7b45fe03e
#
_entry.id   513ddd7839bf064f635319f7b45fe03e
#
_cell.length_a   1.000
_cell.length_b   1.000
_cell.length_c   1.000
_cell.angle_alpha   90.00
_cell.angle_beta   90.00
_cell.angle_gamma   90.00
#
_symmetry.space_group_name_H-M   'P 1'
#
loop_
_entity.id
_entity.type
_entity.pdbx_description
1 polymer ?
#
loop_
_entity_poly.entity_id
_entity_poly.type
_entity_poly.pdbx_seq_one_letter_code
_entity_poly.pdbx_strand_id
1 'polypeptide(L)'
;MISDLKYSQLQKSEIIIYGAGFCGLVFSDMLLENGIKPSVFFDSDRNKHGMQFNSINISEPYECRNSECIVIVCMLNRKFYQGIRKYLNDLGYIDVRCIYEISDICELFKNQPLIFNLPDKWREINEDKLNLVKNNFRDDLSVEIYENIIEFACGKYDSFINSFPIEEQYFAYDIYKKISDEVFIDCGAFRGDILRYFTENSSGNYEKYIAIEPDPENYRRIEKMNEAADCRVNVIKCALSDKPEILRMKNYLNENSLIGKEGFEVYADTLDNICGKYNIKPTFIKIDVEGFEEKLINGAIEIIKKYKPLIAAAVYHKPDDLWRLPLKIKEILPDHSFFLRSYMNLNETVLYAVPKERLINNEIYK
;
A
#
# COMPACT_ATOMS: atom_id res chain seq x y z
N MET A 1 -7.56 -25.66 21.17
CA MET A 1 -6.89 -24.33 21.13
C MET A 1 -5.56 -24.56 20.41
N ILE A 2 -5.41 -23.98 19.22
CA ILE A 2 -4.14 -24.01 18.47
C ILE A 2 -3.25 -23.01 19.20
N SER A 3 -2.09 -23.47 19.72
CA SER A 3 -1.13 -22.59 20.42
C SER A 3 -0.65 -21.50 19.44
N ASP A 4 -0.47 -20.27 19.94
CA ASP A 4 0.11 -19.18 19.15
C ASP A 4 1.47 -19.61 18.60
N LEU A 5 1.63 -19.55 17.29
CA LEU A 5 2.89 -19.85 16.62
C LEU A 5 3.83 -18.67 16.83
N LYS A 6 4.96 -18.90 17.52
CA LYS A 6 5.98 -17.88 17.71
C LYS A 6 6.99 -17.93 16.56
N TYR A 7 7.53 -16.77 16.20
CA TYR A 7 8.60 -16.66 15.21
C TYR A 7 9.78 -17.62 15.49
N SER A 8 10.17 -17.80 16.76
CA SER A 8 11.25 -18.72 17.16
C SER A 8 10.98 -20.19 16.80
N GLN A 9 9.73 -20.57 16.55
CA GLN A 9 9.35 -21.92 16.14
C GLN A 9 9.56 -22.12 14.64
N LEU A 10 9.46 -21.04 13.83
CA LEU A 10 9.71 -21.09 12.39
C LEU A 10 11.15 -21.52 12.07
N GLN A 11 12.12 -21.16 12.93
CA GLN A 11 13.53 -21.53 12.75
C GLN A 11 13.81 -23.04 12.81
N LYS A 12 12.90 -23.81 13.39
CA LYS A 12 13.09 -25.24 13.65
C LYS A 12 12.25 -26.13 12.73
N SER A 13 11.41 -25.55 11.89
CA SER A 13 10.45 -26.26 11.06
C SER A 13 10.74 -26.05 9.57
N GLU A 14 10.34 -26.99 8.75
CA GLU A 14 10.24 -26.77 7.31
C GLU A 14 9.08 -25.84 7.02
N ILE A 15 9.34 -24.72 6.35
CA ILE A 15 8.35 -23.69 6.05
C ILE A 15 7.94 -23.77 4.59
N ILE A 16 6.64 -23.86 4.36
CA ILE A 16 6.00 -23.73 3.05
C ILE A 16 5.17 -22.46 3.08
N ILE A 17 5.26 -21.65 2.01
CA ILE A 17 4.46 -20.43 1.86
C ILE A 17 3.34 -20.72 0.85
N TYR A 18 2.08 -20.53 1.23
CA TYR A 18 0.97 -20.56 0.31
C TYR A 18 0.58 -19.13 -0.09
N GLY A 19 0.70 -18.83 -1.39
CA GLY A 19 0.53 -17.52 -2.00
C GLY A 19 1.87 -16.92 -2.41
N ALA A 20 2.20 -17.02 -3.71
CA ALA A 20 3.36 -16.36 -4.33
C ALA A 20 2.96 -15.00 -4.94
N GLY A 21 2.06 -14.29 -4.26
CA GLY A 21 1.74 -12.88 -4.47
C GLY A 21 2.62 -11.99 -3.60
N PHE A 22 2.41 -10.68 -3.69
CA PHE A 22 3.23 -9.67 -3.00
C PHE A 22 3.45 -9.99 -1.50
N CYS A 23 2.39 -10.28 -0.75
CA CYS A 23 2.48 -10.61 0.67
C CYS A 23 3.42 -11.81 0.95
N GLY A 24 3.27 -12.91 0.19
CA GLY A 24 4.09 -14.11 0.38
C GLY A 24 5.54 -13.92 -0.03
N LEU A 25 5.80 -13.14 -1.08
CA LEU A 25 7.16 -12.85 -1.54
C LEU A 25 7.90 -11.95 -0.54
N VAL A 26 7.25 -10.90 -0.03
CA VAL A 26 7.78 -10.04 1.04
C VAL A 26 8.04 -10.85 2.31
N PHE A 27 7.10 -11.71 2.70
CA PHE A 27 7.28 -12.59 3.87
C PHE A 27 8.46 -13.54 3.69
N SER A 28 8.64 -14.10 2.49
CA SER A 28 9.81 -14.94 2.17
C SER A 28 11.13 -14.18 2.31
N ASP A 29 11.21 -12.94 1.82
CA ASP A 29 12.40 -12.10 1.97
C ASP A 29 12.76 -11.90 3.45
N MET A 30 11.76 -11.60 4.26
CA MET A 30 11.97 -11.41 5.70
C MET A 30 12.45 -12.67 6.40
N LEU A 31 11.90 -13.83 6.03
CA LEU A 31 12.38 -15.11 6.55
C LEU A 31 13.85 -15.34 6.17
N LEU A 32 14.22 -15.07 4.91
CA LEU A 32 15.58 -15.21 4.41
C LEU A 32 16.56 -14.26 5.12
N GLU A 33 16.18 -12.99 5.34
CA GLU A 33 16.97 -12.01 6.10
C GLU A 33 17.28 -12.48 7.55
N ASN A 34 16.38 -13.32 8.08
CA ASN A 34 16.51 -13.90 9.42
C ASN A 34 17.04 -15.35 9.42
N GLY A 35 17.61 -15.80 8.30
CA GLY A 35 18.24 -17.11 8.18
C GLY A 35 17.28 -18.28 8.03
N ILE A 36 15.98 -18.03 7.76
CA ILE A 36 14.98 -19.07 7.53
C ILE A 36 14.70 -19.13 6.04
N LYS A 37 14.98 -20.29 5.42
CA LYS A 37 14.72 -20.50 3.99
C LYS A 37 13.43 -21.31 3.81
N PRO A 38 12.35 -20.76 3.22
CA PRO A 38 11.20 -21.55 2.81
C PRO A 38 11.60 -22.63 1.81
N SER A 39 10.95 -23.79 1.88
CA SER A 39 11.23 -24.93 1.00
C SER A 39 10.59 -24.76 -0.38
N VAL A 40 9.37 -24.23 -0.42
CA VAL A 40 8.59 -24.06 -1.64
C VAL A 40 7.50 -23.01 -1.44
N PHE A 41 7.10 -22.35 -2.54
CA PHE A 41 5.83 -21.63 -2.60
C PHE A 41 4.76 -22.50 -3.23
N PHE A 42 3.58 -22.51 -2.63
CA PHE A 42 2.35 -22.97 -3.25
C PHE A 42 1.56 -21.78 -3.78
N ASP A 43 1.02 -21.89 -4.98
CA ASP A 43 0.11 -20.88 -5.53
C ASP A 43 -0.98 -21.57 -6.37
N SER A 44 -2.18 -20.98 -6.35
CA SER A 44 -3.30 -21.43 -7.19
C SER A 44 -3.20 -20.94 -8.63
N ASP A 45 -2.42 -19.89 -8.90
CA ASP A 45 -2.20 -19.36 -10.23
C ASP A 45 -1.19 -20.22 -11.00
N ARG A 46 -1.71 -20.98 -11.99
CA ARG A 46 -0.91 -21.86 -12.84
C ARG A 46 0.16 -21.13 -13.65
N ASN A 47 -0.01 -19.84 -13.93
CA ASN A 47 0.98 -19.05 -14.66
C ASN A 47 2.27 -18.83 -13.87
N LYS A 48 2.22 -18.96 -12.55
CA LYS A 48 3.39 -18.86 -11.66
C LYS A 48 4.12 -20.19 -11.48
N HIS A 49 3.49 -21.32 -11.82
CA HIS A 49 4.11 -22.65 -11.62
C HIS A 49 5.38 -22.81 -12.47
N GLY A 50 6.44 -23.30 -11.85
CA GLY A 50 7.77 -23.43 -12.47
C GLY A 50 8.63 -22.17 -12.39
N MET A 51 8.06 -21.03 -11.97
CA MET A 51 8.87 -19.84 -11.64
C MET A 51 9.62 -20.04 -10.33
N GLN A 52 10.60 -19.17 -10.10
CA GLN A 52 11.37 -19.12 -8.86
C GLN A 52 11.42 -17.70 -8.31
N PHE A 53 11.39 -17.59 -6.99
CA PHE A 53 11.69 -16.37 -6.27
C PHE A 53 12.79 -16.68 -5.22
N ASN A 54 13.90 -15.95 -5.27
CA ASN A 54 15.08 -16.20 -4.41
C ASN A 54 15.55 -17.67 -4.43
N SER A 55 15.55 -18.31 -5.60
CA SER A 55 15.89 -19.73 -5.76
C SER A 55 14.93 -20.69 -5.00
N ILE A 56 13.72 -20.26 -4.70
CA ILE A 56 12.65 -21.08 -4.16
C ILE A 56 11.60 -21.30 -5.24
N ASN A 57 11.26 -22.56 -5.51
CA ASN A 57 10.29 -22.91 -6.56
C ASN A 57 8.86 -22.51 -6.19
N ILE A 58 8.08 -22.13 -7.21
CA ILE A 58 6.63 -21.96 -7.11
C ILE A 58 5.95 -23.12 -7.80
N SER A 59 5.04 -23.80 -7.10
CA SER A 59 4.33 -24.96 -7.63
C SER A 59 2.86 -24.98 -7.21
N GLU A 60 2.07 -25.84 -7.86
CA GLU A 60 0.79 -26.23 -7.29
C GLU A 60 0.99 -26.99 -5.97
N PRO A 61 0.03 -26.91 -5.02
CA PRO A 61 0.06 -27.74 -3.82
C PRO A 61 0.03 -29.24 -4.17
N TYR A 62 0.83 -30.03 -3.46
CA TYR A 62 0.90 -31.49 -3.60
C TYR A 62 0.67 -32.18 -2.25
N GLU A 63 0.51 -33.50 -2.25
CA GLU A 63 0.33 -34.27 -1.01
C GLU A 63 1.49 -34.08 -0.04
N CYS A 64 1.14 -33.90 1.24
CA CYS A 64 2.11 -33.70 2.32
C CYS A 64 3.04 -34.91 2.45
N ARG A 65 4.35 -34.66 2.38
CA ARG A 65 5.40 -35.68 2.55
C ARG A 65 6.09 -35.61 3.92
N ASN A 66 5.92 -34.49 4.61
CA ASN A 66 6.52 -34.25 5.91
C ASN A 66 5.49 -33.61 6.83
N SER A 67 4.99 -34.38 7.80
CA SER A 67 3.97 -33.92 8.75
C SER A 67 4.46 -32.86 9.75
N GLU A 68 5.76 -32.61 9.82
CA GLU A 68 6.36 -31.59 10.69
C GLU A 68 6.51 -30.22 10.01
N CYS A 69 6.14 -30.10 8.71
CA CYS A 69 6.18 -28.83 8.03
C CYS A 69 5.04 -27.91 8.49
N ILE A 70 5.31 -26.60 8.42
CA ILE A 70 4.32 -25.55 8.67
C ILE A 70 4.00 -24.88 7.35
N VAL A 71 2.72 -24.84 6.97
CA VAL A 71 2.26 -24.08 5.81
C VAL A 71 1.72 -22.74 6.28
N ILE A 72 2.33 -21.66 5.82
CA ILE A 72 1.91 -20.29 6.13
C ILE A 72 1.17 -19.70 4.93
N VAL A 73 -0.11 -19.45 5.12
CA VAL A 73 -0.99 -18.87 4.10
C VAL A 73 -0.83 -17.34 4.15
N CYS A 74 -0.16 -16.80 3.13
CA CYS A 74 0.12 -15.37 2.97
C CYS A 74 -0.93 -14.75 2.05
N MET A 75 -2.03 -14.29 2.63
CA MET A 75 -3.07 -13.61 1.89
C MET A 75 -3.66 -12.47 2.71
N LEU A 76 -3.97 -11.37 2.03
CA LEU A 76 -4.52 -10.18 2.66
C LEU A 76 -6.04 -10.33 2.94
N ASN A 77 -6.75 -11.14 2.14
CA ASN A 77 -8.18 -11.39 2.33
C ASN A 77 -8.43 -12.69 3.10
N ARG A 78 -8.75 -12.55 4.38
CA ARG A 78 -9.00 -13.67 5.29
C ARG A 78 -10.21 -14.55 4.91
N LYS A 79 -11.14 -14.02 4.13
CA LYS A 79 -12.37 -14.73 3.72
C LYS A 79 -12.08 -16.08 3.06
N PHE A 80 -10.99 -16.18 2.33
CA PHE A 80 -10.61 -17.42 1.61
C PHE A 80 -9.76 -18.37 2.43
N TYR A 81 -9.24 -17.94 3.59
CA TYR A 81 -8.32 -18.74 4.40
C TYR A 81 -8.90 -20.09 4.81
N GLN A 82 -10.14 -20.12 5.26
CA GLN A 82 -10.75 -21.38 5.73
C GLN A 82 -10.88 -22.43 4.60
N GLY A 83 -11.18 -22.00 3.38
CA GLY A 83 -11.23 -22.87 2.21
C GLY A 83 -9.85 -23.42 1.85
N ILE A 84 -8.83 -22.57 1.86
CA ILE A 84 -7.44 -22.96 1.60
C ILE A 84 -6.94 -23.90 2.68
N ARG A 85 -7.19 -23.59 3.94
CA ARG A 85 -6.80 -24.44 5.07
C ARG A 85 -7.42 -25.82 4.95
N LYS A 86 -8.72 -25.91 4.62
CA LYS A 86 -9.39 -27.20 4.42
C LYS A 86 -8.73 -27.96 3.26
N TYR A 87 -8.51 -27.31 2.13
CA TYR A 87 -7.86 -27.92 0.96
C TYR A 87 -6.46 -28.47 1.29
N LEU A 88 -5.65 -27.74 2.03
CA LEU A 88 -4.32 -28.16 2.45
C LEU A 88 -4.39 -29.32 3.48
N ASN A 89 -5.37 -29.29 4.39
CA ASN A 89 -5.60 -30.40 5.32
C ASN A 89 -6.02 -31.68 4.57
N ASP A 90 -6.83 -31.57 3.52
CA ASP A 90 -7.22 -32.71 2.66
C ASP A 90 -6.00 -33.30 1.91
N LEU A 91 -4.95 -32.50 1.68
CA LEU A 91 -3.65 -32.93 1.15
C LEU A 91 -2.70 -33.50 2.24
N GLY A 92 -3.13 -33.56 3.50
CA GLY A 92 -2.39 -34.13 4.62
C GLY A 92 -1.54 -33.15 5.42
N TYR A 93 -1.60 -31.84 5.14
CA TYR A 93 -0.92 -30.82 5.95
C TYR A 93 -1.63 -30.61 7.27
N ILE A 94 -0.93 -30.77 8.40
CA ILE A 94 -1.53 -30.70 9.75
C ILE A 94 -1.44 -29.29 10.31
N ASP A 95 -0.27 -28.64 10.20
CA ASP A 95 -0.04 -27.28 10.71
C ASP A 95 -0.14 -26.26 9.58
N VAL A 96 -1.37 -25.78 9.36
CA VAL A 96 -1.68 -24.73 8.37
C VAL A 96 -2.11 -23.47 9.12
N ARG A 97 -1.34 -22.40 8.97
CA ARG A 97 -1.52 -21.12 9.66
C ARG A 97 -1.73 -20.00 8.67
N CYS A 98 -2.55 -19.02 9.04
CA CYS A 98 -2.54 -17.72 8.37
C CYS A 98 -1.36 -16.90 8.89
N ILE A 99 -0.79 -16.07 8.04
CA ILE A 99 0.26 -15.12 8.44
C ILE A 99 -0.16 -14.25 9.64
N TYR A 100 -1.44 -13.97 9.79
CA TYR A 100 -2.03 -13.26 10.94
C TYR A 100 -2.04 -14.08 12.25
N GLU A 101 -1.78 -15.36 12.21
CA GLU A 101 -1.77 -16.24 13.39
C GLU A 101 -0.35 -16.43 13.96
N ILE A 102 0.64 -15.71 13.42
CA ILE A 102 2.02 -15.74 13.90
C ILE A 102 2.19 -14.59 14.89
N SER A 103 2.32 -14.92 16.18
CA SER A 103 2.66 -13.92 17.20
C SER A 103 4.08 -13.39 16.98
N ASP A 104 4.34 -12.14 17.36
CA ASP A 104 5.61 -11.43 17.22
C ASP A 104 6.05 -11.17 15.77
N ILE A 105 5.20 -11.43 14.79
CA ILE A 105 5.51 -11.19 13.37
C ILE A 105 5.76 -9.70 13.07
N CYS A 106 5.10 -8.81 13.81
CA CYS A 106 5.28 -7.36 13.68
C CYS A 106 6.71 -6.90 14.02
N GLU A 107 7.48 -7.67 14.82
CA GLU A 107 8.90 -7.36 15.05
C GLU A 107 9.74 -7.55 13.77
N LEU A 108 9.32 -8.47 12.90
CA LEU A 108 9.96 -8.72 11.61
C LEU A 108 9.54 -7.67 10.58
N PHE A 109 8.31 -7.19 10.64
CA PHE A 109 7.73 -6.26 9.68
C PHE A 109 8.00 -4.78 9.98
N LYS A 110 8.88 -4.44 10.93
CA LYS A 110 9.17 -3.04 11.34
C LYS A 110 9.48 -2.07 10.20
N ASN A 111 9.90 -2.58 9.05
CA ASN A 111 10.30 -1.78 7.90
C ASN A 111 9.60 -2.21 6.59
N GLN A 112 8.57 -3.03 6.66
CA GLN A 112 7.90 -3.60 5.48
C GLN A 112 6.46 -3.09 5.37
N PRO A 113 5.90 -2.98 4.16
CA PRO A 113 4.59 -2.40 3.92
C PRO A 113 3.45 -3.37 4.26
N LEU A 114 3.30 -3.74 5.52
CA LEU A 114 2.19 -4.60 5.97
C LEU A 114 1.77 -4.21 7.38
N ILE A 115 0.50 -3.79 7.54
CA ILE A 115 -0.06 -3.39 8.83
C ILE A 115 -0.95 -4.52 9.36
N PHE A 116 -0.42 -5.34 10.26
CA PHE A 116 -1.22 -6.32 11.00
C PHE A 116 -0.48 -6.89 12.22
N ASN A 117 -1.23 -7.50 13.15
CA ASN A 117 -0.72 -8.08 14.40
C ASN A 117 0.17 -7.12 15.21
N LEU A 118 -0.21 -5.84 15.24
CA LEU A 118 0.47 -4.89 16.11
C LEU A 118 0.23 -5.28 17.57
N PRO A 119 1.26 -5.23 18.42
CA PRO A 119 1.08 -5.53 19.84
C PRO A 119 0.16 -4.51 20.50
N ASP A 120 -0.64 -4.91 21.49
CA ASP A 120 -1.52 -4.00 22.26
C ASP A 120 -0.77 -2.77 22.76
N LYS A 121 0.49 -2.94 23.17
CA LYS A 121 1.38 -1.85 23.58
C LYS A 121 1.61 -0.80 22.48
N TRP A 122 1.53 -1.16 21.18
CA TRP A 122 1.65 -0.18 20.10
C TRP A 122 0.48 0.81 20.14
N ARG A 123 -0.74 0.31 20.34
CA ARG A 123 -1.94 1.16 20.47
C ARG A 123 -1.84 2.08 21.68
N GLU A 124 -1.48 1.54 22.86
CA GLU A 124 -1.31 2.31 24.09
C GLU A 124 -0.27 3.43 23.94
N ILE A 125 0.91 3.14 23.37
CA ILE A 125 1.97 4.13 23.18
C ILE A 125 1.57 5.24 22.20
N ASN A 126 0.71 4.95 21.23
CA ASN A 126 0.32 5.88 20.18
C ASN A 126 -1.09 6.48 20.40
N GLU A 127 -1.77 6.16 21.50
CA GLU A 127 -3.18 6.54 21.74
C GLU A 127 -3.44 8.04 21.57
N ASP A 128 -2.60 8.90 22.14
CA ASP A 128 -2.74 10.35 22.01
C ASP A 128 -2.67 10.80 20.54
N LYS A 129 -1.73 10.24 19.75
CA LYS A 129 -1.56 10.56 18.34
C LYS A 129 -2.74 10.06 17.50
N LEU A 130 -3.18 8.82 17.77
CA LEU A 130 -4.34 8.22 17.10
C LEU A 130 -5.61 9.04 17.37
N ASN A 131 -5.81 9.50 18.62
CA ASN A 131 -6.93 10.36 18.99
C ASN A 131 -6.84 11.74 18.32
N LEU A 132 -5.63 12.34 18.22
CA LEU A 132 -5.45 13.59 17.48
C LEU A 132 -5.84 13.44 16.00
N VAL A 133 -5.45 12.35 15.34
CA VAL A 133 -5.86 12.07 13.95
C VAL A 133 -7.36 11.90 13.85
N LYS A 134 -7.96 11.07 14.72
CA LYS A 134 -9.40 10.82 14.74
C LYS A 134 -10.20 12.12 14.85
N ASN A 135 -9.80 13.01 15.71
CA ASN A 135 -10.47 14.30 15.94
C ASN A 135 -10.30 15.30 14.77
N ASN A 136 -9.41 15.03 13.82
CA ASN A 136 -9.24 15.86 12.62
C ASN A 136 -10.14 15.44 11.46
N PHE A 137 -10.76 14.26 11.50
CA PHE A 137 -11.68 13.84 10.45
C PHE A 137 -12.97 14.66 10.47
N ARG A 138 -13.48 14.93 9.28
CA ARG A 138 -14.65 15.80 9.09
C ARG A 138 -15.97 15.03 9.14
N ASP A 139 -15.97 13.73 8.87
CA ASP A 139 -17.17 12.90 8.86
C ASP A 139 -17.05 11.65 9.75
N ASP A 140 -18.19 11.15 10.21
CA ASP A 140 -18.28 9.98 11.08
C ASP A 140 -17.81 8.70 10.38
N LEU A 141 -17.99 8.61 9.05
CA LEU A 141 -17.52 7.46 8.27
C LEU A 141 -16.00 7.33 8.31
N SER A 142 -15.26 8.44 8.21
CA SER A 142 -13.80 8.44 8.35
C SER A 142 -13.36 7.98 9.73
N VAL A 143 -14.09 8.38 10.77
CA VAL A 143 -13.84 7.95 12.15
C VAL A 143 -14.06 6.44 12.31
N GLU A 144 -15.19 5.94 11.80
CA GLU A 144 -15.53 4.50 11.82
C GLU A 144 -14.46 3.67 11.09
N ILE A 145 -14.10 4.06 9.86
CA ILE A 145 -13.06 3.39 9.07
C ILE A 145 -11.74 3.38 9.84
N TYR A 146 -11.34 4.50 10.43
CA TYR A 146 -10.09 4.63 11.16
C TYR A 146 -10.02 3.72 12.40
N GLU A 147 -11.09 3.68 13.19
CA GLU A 147 -11.18 2.80 14.35
C GLU A 147 -11.13 1.33 13.95
N ASN A 148 -11.84 0.94 12.90
CA ASN A 148 -11.82 -0.43 12.37
C ASN A 148 -10.43 -0.85 11.87
N ILE A 149 -9.69 0.07 11.22
CA ILE A 149 -8.30 -0.19 10.78
C ILE A 149 -7.39 -0.45 11.98
N ILE A 150 -7.49 0.38 13.02
CA ILE A 150 -6.69 0.23 14.24
C ILE A 150 -7.02 -1.11 14.92
N GLU A 151 -8.30 -1.46 15.04
CA GLU A 151 -8.72 -2.73 15.60
C GLU A 151 -8.22 -3.92 14.80
N PHE A 152 -8.33 -3.86 13.47
CA PHE A 152 -7.79 -4.87 12.57
C PHE A 152 -6.26 -4.99 12.74
N ALA A 153 -5.55 -3.87 12.71
CA ALA A 153 -4.10 -3.83 12.89
C ALA A 153 -3.66 -4.46 14.22
N CYS A 154 -4.47 -4.33 15.28
CA CYS A 154 -4.24 -4.94 16.59
C CYS A 154 -4.84 -6.36 16.73
N GLY A 155 -5.16 -7.04 15.63
CA GLY A 155 -5.56 -8.45 15.62
C GLY A 155 -7.05 -8.73 15.81
N LYS A 156 -7.91 -7.73 15.83
CA LYS A 156 -9.37 -7.90 15.87
C LYS A 156 -9.94 -8.00 14.44
N TYR A 157 -9.74 -9.15 13.82
CA TYR A 157 -10.01 -9.35 12.38
C TYR A 157 -11.50 -9.48 12.01
N ASP A 158 -12.42 -9.49 12.96
CA ASP A 158 -13.86 -9.56 12.71
C ASP A 158 -14.49 -8.17 12.53
N SER A 159 -13.67 -7.11 12.60
CA SER A 159 -14.13 -5.74 12.36
C SER A 159 -14.62 -5.61 10.92
N PHE A 160 -15.91 -5.32 10.76
CA PHE A 160 -16.48 -5.06 9.44
C PHE A 160 -16.06 -3.67 8.97
N ILE A 161 -15.56 -3.56 7.75
CA ILE A 161 -15.17 -2.30 7.18
C ILE A 161 -16.01 -2.02 5.97
N ASN A 162 -16.67 -0.87 5.98
CA ASN A 162 -17.27 -0.31 4.78
C ASN A 162 -16.16 0.01 3.78
N SER A 163 -16.07 -0.78 2.71
CA SER A 163 -15.10 -0.54 1.65
C SER A 163 -15.78 -0.05 0.39
N PHE A 164 -15.18 0.94 -0.23
CA PHE A 164 -15.58 1.44 -1.54
C PHE A 164 -15.05 0.55 -2.67
N PRO A 165 -15.63 0.62 -3.87
CA PRO A 165 -15.09 -0.07 -5.05
C PRO A 165 -13.65 0.36 -5.31
N ILE A 166 -12.78 -0.59 -5.68
CA ILE A 166 -11.35 -0.30 -5.92
C ILE A 166 -11.15 0.67 -7.09
N GLU A 167 -12.07 0.67 -8.04
CA GLU A 167 -12.07 1.56 -9.19
C GLU A 167 -12.24 3.04 -8.79
N GLU A 168 -12.79 3.30 -7.61
CA GLU A 168 -12.96 4.65 -7.06
C GLU A 168 -11.77 5.10 -6.20
N GLN A 169 -10.76 4.27 -6.02
CA GLN A 169 -9.58 4.60 -5.23
C GLN A 169 -8.93 5.89 -5.76
N TYR A 170 -8.61 6.80 -4.85
CA TYR A 170 -8.15 8.18 -5.07
C TYR A 170 -9.19 9.13 -5.65
N PHE A 171 -10.37 8.67 -6.06
CA PHE A 171 -11.42 9.47 -6.68
C PHE A 171 -12.71 9.49 -5.85
N ALA A 172 -12.57 9.80 -4.57
CA ALA A 172 -13.69 9.88 -3.61
C ALA A 172 -14.62 11.07 -3.89
N TYR A 173 -15.42 10.95 -4.95
CA TYR A 173 -16.35 12.01 -5.38
C TYR A 173 -17.53 12.21 -4.43
N ASP A 174 -17.61 11.48 -3.34
CA ASP A 174 -18.51 11.72 -2.22
C ASP A 174 -18.04 12.88 -1.33
N ILE A 175 -16.75 13.29 -1.38
CA ILE A 175 -16.17 14.30 -0.51
C ILE A 175 -15.62 15.53 -1.23
N TYR A 176 -15.23 15.43 -2.52
CA TYR A 176 -14.69 16.58 -3.26
C TYR A 176 -15.22 16.73 -4.68
N LYS A 177 -15.18 17.97 -5.20
CA LYS A 177 -15.60 18.32 -6.56
C LYS A 177 -14.43 18.19 -7.53
N LYS A 178 -14.74 17.70 -8.75
CA LYS A 178 -13.82 17.79 -9.90
C LYS A 178 -13.67 19.23 -10.34
N ILE A 179 -12.51 19.56 -10.90
CA ILE A 179 -12.25 20.84 -11.58
C ILE A 179 -11.76 20.56 -13.00
N SER A 180 -12.01 21.50 -13.92
CA SER A 180 -11.67 21.36 -15.35
C SER A 180 -10.20 21.63 -15.67
N ASP A 181 -9.52 22.33 -14.78
CA ASP A 181 -8.10 22.71 -14.88
C ASP A 181 -7.22 21.86 -13.93
N GLU A 182 -7.59 20.58 -13.75
CA GLU A 182 -6.87 19.66 -12.89
C GLU A 182 -5.44 19.41 -13.39
N VAL A 183 -4.46 19.72 -12.56
CA VAL A 183 -3.07 19.29 -12.72
C VAL A 183 -2.82 18.19 -11.71
N PHE A 184 -2.98 16.95 -12.18
CA PHE A 184 -2.88 15.76 -11.37
C PHE A 184 -1.45 15.22 -11.38
N ILE A 185 -0.86 15.01 -10.21
CA ILE A 185 0.40 14.29 -10.05
C ILE A 185 0.13 12.94 -9.44
N ASP A 186 0.49 11.89 -10.16
CA ASP A 186 0.42 10.49 -9.75
C ASP A 186 1.81 10.03 -9.27
N CYS A 187 2.04 10.09 -7.97
CA CYS A 187 3.28 9.63 -7.36
C CYS A 187 3.18 8.12 -7.09
N GLY A 188 3.96 7.34 -7.84
CA GLY A 188 3.85 5.88 -7.89
C GLY A 188 2.77 5.45 -8.87
N ALA A 189 2.96 5.74 -10.16
CA ALA A 189 1.94 5.51 -11.19
C ALA A 189 1.79 4.02 -11.59
N PHE A 190 2.70 3.17 -11.11
CA PHE A 190 2.69 1.71 -11.30
C PHE A 190 2.44 1.32 -12.77
N ARG A 191 1.34 0.61 -13.06
CA ARG A 191 1.01 0.13 -14.42
C ARG A 191 0.16 1.11 -15.23
N GLY A 192 -0.13 2.30 -14.68
CA GLY A 192 -0.95 3.32 -15.33
C GLY A 192 -2.46 3.09 -15.21
N ASP A 193 -2.91 2.27 -14.27
CA ASP A 193 -4.33 2.01 -14.06
C ASP A 193 -5.06 3.28 -13.62
N ILE A 194 -4.42 4.10 -12.77
CA ILE A 194 -4.95 5.40 -12.34
C ILE A 194 -5.05 6.38 -13.52
N LEU A 195 -4.05 6.42 -14.41
CA LEU A 195 -4.10 7.24 -15.62
C LEU A 195 -5.33 6.88 -16.49
N ARG A 196 -5.55 5.58 -16.72
CA ARG A 196 -6.70 5.11 -17.50
C ARG A 196 -8.01 5.54 -16.87
N TYR A 197 -8.21 5.26 -15.58
CA TYR A 197 -9.42 5.64 -14.86
C TYR A 197 -9.62 7.17 -14.86
N PHE A 198 -8.56 7.94 -14.62
CA PHE A 198 -8.62 9.40 -14.61
C PHE A 198 -9.04 9.97 -15.97
N THR A 199 -8.44 9.50 -17.05
CA THR A 199 -8.76 9.97 -18.40
C THR A 199 -10.17 9.63 -18.84
N GLU A 200 -10.65 8.42 -18.52
CA GLU A 200 -12.02 7.98 -18.78
C GLU A 200 -13.06 8.81 -18.01
N ASN A 201 -12.78 9.14 -16.74
CA ASN A 201 -13.71 9.80 -15.84
C ASN A 201 -13.61 11.34 -15.82
N SER A 202 -12.53 11.92 -16.32
CA SER A 202 -12.41 13.37 -16.49
C SER A 202 -13.17 13.91 -17.72
N SER A 203 -13.63 13.03 -18.60
CA SER A 203 -14.24 13.39 -19.89
C SER A 203 -13.36 14.34 -20.72
N GLY A 204 -12.04 14.19 -20.56
CA GLY A 204 -11.05 15.06 -21.22
C GLY A 204 -10.91 16.46 -20.62
N ASN A 205 -11.60 16.77 -19.53
CA ASN A 205 -11.55 18.07 -18.86
C ASN A 205 -10.48 18.06 -17.75
N TYR A 206 -9.21 18.22 -18.11
CA TYR A 206 -8.07 18.43 -17.21
C TYR A 206 -6.96 19.19 -17.93
N GLU A 207 -6.09 19.83 -17.19
CA GLU A 207 -4.96 20.56 -17.77
C GLU A 207 -3.76 19.64 -18.02
N LYS A 208 -3.35 18.85 -16.99
CA LYS A 208 -2.20 17.94 -17.07
C LYS A 208 -2.37 16.71 -16.19
N TYR A 209 -1.74 15.62 -16.63
CA TYR A 209 -1.49 14.44 -15.83
C TYR A 209 0.02 14.14 -15.82
N ILE A 210 0.62 14.04 -14.65
CA ILE A 210 2.05 13.76 -14.47
C ILE A 210 2.19 12.43 -13.74
N ALA A 211 2.58 11.37 -14.47
CA ALA A 211 2.90 10.08 -13.92
C ALA A 211 4.36 10.03 -13.49
N ILE A 212 4.64 9.70 -12.23
CA ILE A 212 6.01 9.53 -11.74
C ILE A 212 6.17 8.08 -11.32
N GLU A 213 7.06 7.34 -12.02
CA GLU A 213 7.24 5.91 -11.84
C GLU A 213 8.72 5.53 -11.99
N PRO A 214 9.36 4.97 -10.95
CA PRO A 214 10.77 4.59 -11.01
C PRO A 214 11.04 3.28 -11.73
N ASP A 215 10.12 2.29 -11.67
CA ASP A 215 10.33 0.98 -12.28
C ASP A 215 10.42 1.08 -13.80
N PRO A 216 11.51 0.59 -14.44
CA PRO A 216 11.69 0.73 -15.88
C PRO A 216 10.63 0.04 -16.73
N GLU A 217 10.05 -1.05 -16.24
CA GLU A 217 9.03 -1.82 -16.97
C GLU A 217 7.68 -1.10 -16.90
N ASN A 218 7.27 -0.69 -15.70
CA ASN A 218 6.07 0.10 -15.49
C ASN A 218 6.13 1.43 -16.24
N TYR A 219 7.26 2.15 -16.13
CA TYR A 219 7.49 3.38 -16.89
C TYR A 219 7.25 3.20 -18.39
N ARG A 220 7.88 2.18 -19.02
CA ARG A 220 7.68 1.91 -20.47
C ARG A 220 6.24 1.54 -20.80
N ARG A 221 5.55 0.86 -19.89
CA ARG A 221 4.13 0.52 -20.06
C ARG A 221 3.26 1.77 -20.10
N ILE A 222 3.48 2.71 -19.17
CA ILE A 222 2.73 3.97 -19.12
C ILE A 222 3.06 4.82 -20.35
N GLU A 223 4.33 4.91 -20.78
CA GLU A 223 4.71 5.59 -22.04
C GLU A 223 3.96 5.04 -23.24
N LYS A 224 3.88 3.71 -23.38
CA LYS A 224 3.12 3.05 -24.46
C LYS A 224 1.63 3.34 -24.41
N MET A 225 1.03 3.38 -23.21
CA MET A 225 -0.38 3.79 -23.07
C MET A 225 -0.61 5.22 -23.54
N ASN A 226 0.38 6.07 -23.39
CA ASN A 226 0.35 7.48 -23.84
C ASN A 226 0.79 7.67 -25.29
N GLU A 227 1.29 6.67 -26.02
CA GLU A 227 1.68 6.78 -27.44
C GLU A 227 0.52 7.18 -28.37
N ALA A 228 -0.74 6.96 -27.96
CA ALA A 228 -1.91 7.50 -28.63
C ALA A 228 -2.09 9.03 -28.40
N ALA A 229 -1.17 9.62 -27.65
CA ALA A 229 -0.76 11.00 -27.44
C ALA A 229 -1.85 11.99 -27.05
N ASP A 230 -2.29 11.93 -25.82
CA ASP A 230 -2.70 13.17 -25.16
C ASP A 230 -1.44 13.92 -24.71
N CYS A 231 -1.10 15.04 -25.36
CA CYS A 231 0.08 15.88 -25.04
C CYS A 231 0.04 16.45 -23.60
N ARG A 232 -1.07 16.29 -22.90
CA ARG A 232 -1.27 16.68 -21.51
C ARG A 232 -0.71 15.66 -20.51
N VAL A 233 -0.43 14.41 -20.95
CA VAL A 233 0.14 13.36 -20.10
C VAL A 233 1.66 13.38 -20.21
N ASN A 234 2.34 13.53 -19.07
CA ASN A 234 3.78 13.48 -18.97
C ASN A 234 4.19 12.28 -18.08
N VAL A 235 5.16 11.52 -18.51
CA VAL A 235 5.69 10.38 -17.72
C VAL A 235 7.13 10.70 -17.31
N ILE A 236 7.43 10.60 -16.02
CA ILE A 236 8.73 10.90 -15.44
C ILE A 236 9.28 9.65 -14.77
N LYS A 237 10.45 9.18 -15.26
CA LYS A 237 11.14 8.04 -14.68
C LYS A 237 11.97 8.50 -13.50
N CYS A 238 11.41 8.44 -12.29
CA CYS A 238 12.04 8.88 -11.05
C CYS A 238 11.37 8.23 -9.84
N ALA A 239 12.16 7.88 -8.83
CA ALA A 239 11.63 7.65 -7.49
C ALA A 239 11.45 9.00 -6.77
N LEU A 240 10.64 9.02 -5.71
CA LEU A 240 10.41 10.22 -4.93
C LEU A 240 10.98 10.06 -3.52
N SER A 241 11.76 11.05 -3.07
CA SER A 241 12.43 11.07 -1.77
C SER A 241 12.48 12.50 -1.19
N ASP A 242 13.08 12.63 -0.01
CA ASP A 242 13.31 13.94 0.65
C ASP A 242 14.55 14.68 0.13
N LYS A 243 15.34 14.05 -0.75
CA LYS A 243 16.53 14.60 -1.40
C LYS A 243 16.87 13.84 -2.68
N PRO A 244 17.68 14.44 -3.58
CA PRO A 244 18.27 13.70 -4.71
C PRO A 244 19.24 12.61 -4.21
N GLU A 245 18.99 11.36 -4.62
CA GLU A 245 19.83 10.21 -4.25
C GLU A 245 19.65 9.04 -5.23
N ILE A 246 20.56 8.05 -5.15
CA ILE A 246 20.38 6.77 -5.84
C ILE A 246 19.83 5.77 -4.82
N LEU A 247 18.70 5.18 -5.13
CA LEU A 247 18.05 4.15 -4.33
C LEU A 247 18.17 2.80 -5.03
N ARG A 248 18.00 1.70 -4.28
CA ARG A 248 17.88 0.36 -4.84
C ARG A 248 16.45 -0.12 -4.74
N MET A 249 15.95 -0.71 -5.81
CA MET A 249 14.58 -1.16 -5.96
C MET A 249 14.55 -2.64 -6.33
N LYS A 250 13.76 -3.43 -5.60
CA LYS A 250 13.55 -4.85 -5.84
C LYS A 250 12.15 -5.07 -6.41
N ASN A 251 12.07 -5.78 -7.53
CA ASN A 251 10.81 -6.17 -8.13
C ASN A 251 10.35 -7.53 -7.60
N TYR A 252 9.07 -7.64 -7.22
CA TYR A 252 8.45 -8.85 -6.69
C TYR A 252 7.59 -9.53 -7.78
N LEU A 253 8.22 -10.19 -8.74
CA LEU A 253 7.57 -10.95 -9.82
C LEU A 253 6.48 -10.14 -10.55
N ASN A 254 6.75 -8.86 -10.81
CA ASN A 254 5.81 -7.91 -11.41
C ASN A 254 4.52 -7.66 -10.61
N GLU A 255 4.46 -8.06 -9.35
CA GLU A 255 3.36 -7.71 -8.44
C GLU A 255 3.52 -6.26 -7.96
N ASN A 256 4.67 -5.95 -7.32
CA ASN A 256 5.07 -4.61 -6.84
C ASN A 256 6.58 -4.48 -6.84
N SER A 257 7.08 -3.25 -6.71
CA SER A 257 8.51 -2.96 -6.57
C SER A 257 8.75 -2.12 -5.32
N LEU A 258 9.64 -2.60 -4.44
CA LEU A 258 9.96 -1.93 -3.18
C LEU A 258 11.37 -1.37 -3.18
N ILE A 259 11.56 -0.23 -2.52
CA ILE A 259 12.87 0.31 -2.22
C ILE A 259 13.47 -0.46 -1.03
N GLY A 260 14.71 -0.98 -1.21
CA GLY A 260 15.39 -1.81 -0.22
C GLY A 260 16.92 -1.75 -0.34
N LYS A 261 17.59 -2.74 0.24
CA LYS A 261 19.06 -2.87 0.20
C LYS A 261 19.56 -3.53 -1.09
N GLU A 262 18.71 -4.32 -1.72
CA GLU A 262 19.02 -5.10 -2.92
C GLU A 262 18.20 -4.63 -4.13
N GLY A 263 18.56 -5.09 -5.32
CA GLY A 263 17.85 -4.79 -6.55
C GLY A 263 18.61 -3.87 -7.49
N PHE A 264 17.91 -3.29 -8.47
CA PHE A 264 18.46 -2.36 -9.45
C PHE A 264 18.46 -0.92 -8.93
N GLU A 265 19.37 -0.10 -9.47
CA GLU A 265 19.50 1.30 -9.07
C GLU A 265 18.45 2.17 -9.78
N VAL A 266 17.82 3.07 -9.02
CA VAL A 266 16.89 4.09 -9.51
C VAL A 266 17.31 5.45 -9.00
N TYR A 267 17.19 6.47 -9.84
CA TYR A 267 17.38 7.86 -9.42
C TYR A 267 16.13 8.35 -8.69
N ALA A 268 16.33 8.98 -7.54
CA ALA A 268 15.30 9.62 -6.75
C ALA A 268 15.54 11.13 -6.68
N ASP A 269 14.45 11.90 -6.68
CA ASP A 269 14.47 13.36 -6.52
C ASP A 269 13.32 13.81 -5.63
N THR A 270 13.32 15.07 -5.24
CA THR A 270 12.22 15.68 -4.51
C THR A 270 11.10 16.11 -5.46
N LEU A 271 9.86 16.06 -5.00
CA LEU A 271 8.75 16.56 -5.78
C LEU A 271 8.87 18.09 -6.00
N ASP A 272 9.44 18.83 -5.04
CA ASP A 272 9.73 20.26 -5.15
C ASP A 272 10.66 20.55 -6.35
N ASN A 273 11.76 19.78 -6.50
CA ASN A 273 12.68 19.92 -7.63
C ASN A 273 12.02 19.58 -8.95
N ILE A 274 11.28 18.48 -9.01
CA ILE A 274 10.56 18.03 -10.22
C ILE A 274 9.56 19.12 -10.66
N CYS A 275 8.74 19.59 -9.74
CA CYS A 275 7.76 20.63 -10.04
C CYS A 275 8.43 21.95 -10.46
N GLY A 276 9.53 22.33 -9.81
CA GLY A 276 10.33 23.50 -10.19
C GLY A 276 10.90 23.38 -11.60
N LYS A 277 11.53 22.24 -11.93
CA LYS A 277 12.15 21.96 -13.22
C LYS A 277 11.16 22.01 -14.39
N TYR A 278 9.97 21.45 -14.21
CA TYR A 278 8.96 21.32 -15.26
C TYR A 278 7.86 22.40 -15.17
N ASN A 279 7.98 23.35 -14.25
CA ASN A 279 6.98 24.39 -13.97
C ASN A 279 5.57 23.82 -13.75
N ILE A 280 5.48 22.78 -12.90
CA ILE A 280 4.23 22.11 -12.55
C ILE A 280 3.60 22.81 -11.35
N LYS A 281 2.30 23.11 -11.46
CA LYS A 281 1.49 23.75 -10.41
C LYS A 281 0.37 22.78 -10.02
N PRO A 282 0.61 21.85 -9.09
CA PRO A 282 -0.35 20.79 -8.81
C PRO A 282 -1.63 21.32 -8.16
N THR A 283 -2.75 20.79 -8.60
CA THR A 283 -4.06 20.96 -7.94
C THR A 283 -4.49 19.69 -7.22
N PHE A 284 -3.90 18.56 -7.62
CA PHE A 284 -4.12 17.27 -6.98
C PHE A 284 -2.81 16.46 -6.98
N ILE A 285 -2.46 15.90 -5.80
CA ILE A 285 -1.32 14.99 -5.65
C ILE A 285 -1.83 13.66 -5.05
N LYS A 286 -1.71 12.58 -5.82
CA LYS A 286 -1.85 11.21 -5.31
C LYS A 286 -0.49 10.75 -4.80
N ILE A 287 -0.44 10.13 -3.62
CA ILE A 287 0.77 9.64 -2.98
C ILE A 287 0.58 8.16 -2.64
N ASP A 288 1.31 7.31 -3.35
CA ASP A 288 1.34 5.86 -3.12
C ASP A 288 2.68 5.33 -3.65
N VAL A 289 3.67 5.26 -2.77
CA VAL A 289 5.08 4.99 -3.12
C VAL A 289 5.70 3.91 -2.23
N GLU A 290 4.85 2.95 -1.83
CA GLU A 290 5.27 1.69 -1.21
C GLU A 290 6.17 1.90 0.01
N GLY A 291 5.72 2.78 0.94
CA GLY A 291 6.39 3.03 2.20
C GLY A 291 7.42 4.18 2.19
N PHE A 292 7.50 4.96 1.09
CA PHE A 292 8.30 6.19 1.01
C PHE A 292 7.48 7.47 1.14
N GLU A 293 6.21 7.37 1.54
CA GLU A 293 5.25 8.48 1.64
C GLU A 293 5.78 9.63 2.50
N GLU A 294 6.34 9.33 3.67
CA GLU A 294 6.88 10.36 4.56
C GLU A 294 8.05 11.12 3.92
N LYS A 295 8.96 10.40 3.25
CA LYS A 295 10.08 11.02 2.54
C LYS A 295 9.61 11.87 1.37
N LEU A 296 8.64 11.36 0.58
CA LEU A 296 8.02 12.13 -0.49
C LEU A 296 7.41 13.42 0.04
N ILE A 297 6.59 13.35 1.11
CA ILE A 297 5.96 14.53 1.71
C ILE A 297 7.03 15.52 2.19
N ASN A 298 8.15 15.06 2.77
CA ASN A 298 9.27 15.91 3.15
C ASN A 298 9.90 16.61 1.94
N GLY A 299 10.00 15.92 0.80
CA GLY A 299 10.51 16.46 -0.46
C GLY A 299 9.49 17.25 -1.28
N ALA A 300 8.29 17.51 -0.72
CA ALA A 300 7.19 18.20 -1.39
C ALA A 300 6.66 19.41 -0.60
N ILE A 301 7.30 19.77 0.50
CA ILE A 301 6.77 20.75 1.46
C ILE A 301 6.52 22.12 0.79
N GLU A 302 7.44 22.59 -0.04
CA GLU A 302 7.33 23.90 -0.66
C GLU A 302 6.18 23.95 -1.68
N ILE A 303 6.04 22.92 -2.51
CA ILE A 303 4.97 22.79 -3.50
C ILE A 303 3.61 22.66 -2.81
N ILE A 304 3.51 21.83 -1.78
CA ILE A 304 2.28 21.62 -1.03
C ILE A 304 1.83 22.92 -0.34
N LYS A 305 2.72 23.61 0.35
CA LYS A 305 2.41 24.89 0.99
C LYS A 305 2.00 25.97 0.01
N LYS A 306 2.69 26.03 -1.15
CA LYS A 306 2.49 27.07 -2.16
C LYS A 306 1.17 26.92 -2.91
N TYR A 307 0.85 25.71 -3.34
CA TYR A 307 -0.31 25.46 -4.21
C TYR A 307 -1.52 24.89 -3.49
N LYS A 308 -1.34 24.39 -2.26
CA LYS A 308 -2.40 23.83 -1.41
C LYS A 308 -3.28 22.81 -2.15
N PRO A 309 -2.68 21.83 -2.84
CA PRO A 309 -3.43 20.88 -3.64
C PRO A 309 -4.34 20.00 -2.78
N LEU A 310 -5.33 19.35 -3.39
CA LEU A 310 -5.93 18.17 -2.83
C LEU A 310 -4.85 17.09 -2.74
N ILE A 311 -4.75 16.43 -1.58
CA ILE A 311 -3.86 15.28 -1.39
C ILE A 311 -4.69 14.03 -1.15
N ALA A 312 -4.37 12.96 -1.88
CA ALA A 312 -4.86 11.60 -1.62
C ALA A 312 -3.64 10.70 -1.36
N ALA A 313 -3.44 10.32 -0.10
CA ALA A 313 -2.24 9.60 0.34
C ALA A 313 -2.58 8.22 0.88
N ALA A 314 -1.89 7.18 0.40
CA ALA A 314 -1.90 5.86 0.98
C ALA A 314 -1.36 5.91 2.42
N VAL A 315 -2.09 5.30 3.38
CA VAL A 315 -1.73 5.29 4.80
C VAL A 315 -1.70 3.87 5.38
N TYR A 316 -1.42 2.89 4.54
CA TYR A 316 -1.51 1.47 4.89
C TYR A 316 -0.19 0.70 4.74
N HIS A 317 0.92 1.36 4.37
CA HIS A 317 2.19 0.67 4.17
C HIS A 317 2.95 0.41 5.47
N LYS A 318 2.92 1.33 6.43
CA LYS A 318 3.58 1.17 7.72
C LYS A 318 2.62 1.44 8.88
N PRO A 319 2.78 0.75 10.01
CA PRO A 319 1.93 0.98 11.19
C PRO A 319 1.82 2.44 11.60
N ASP A 320 2.95 3.14 11.58
CA ASP A 320 3.02 4.54 11.99
C ASP A 320 2.42 5.50 10.94
N ASP A 321 2.18 5.06 9.71
CA ASP A 321 1.54 5.88 8.66
C ASP A 321 0.11 6.26 9.06
N LEU A 322 -0.56 5.44 9.89
CA LEU A 322 -1.89 5.71 10.40
C LEU A 322 -1.99 7.01 11.23
N TRP A 323 -0.89 7.46 11.82
CA TRP A 323 -0.88 8.72 12.58
C TRP A 323 0.16 9.72 12.05
N ARG A 324 1.30 9.27 11.57
CA ARG A 324 2.41 10.11 11.17
C ARG A 324 2.08 10.94 9.92
N LEU A 325 1.56 10.29 8.89
CA LEU A 325 1.21 10.98 7.63
C LEU A 325 0.04 11.97 7.81
N PRO A 326 -1.10 11.59 8.45
CA PRO A 326 -2.18 12.55 8.71
C PRO A 326 -1.74 13.77 9.49
N LEU A 327 -0.97 13.59 10.58
CA LEU A 327 -0.51 14.71 11.41
C LEU A 327 0.46 15.60 10.66
N LYS A 328 1.36 15.03 9.86
CA LYS A 328 2.31 15.78 9.04
C LYS A 328 1.61 16.58 7.95
N ILE A 329 0.67 15.98 7.23
CA ILE A 329 -0.10 16.70 6.21
C ILE A 329 -0.94 17.81 6.87
N LYS A 330 -1.50 17.55 8.05
CA LYS A 330 -2.26 18.57 8.81
C LYS A 330 -1.40 19.75 9.24
N GLU A 331 -0.15 19.52 9.62
CA GLU A 331 0.81 20.58 9.94
C GLU A 331 1.09 21.47 8.72
N ILE A 332 1.25 20.86 7.53
CA ILE A 332 1.54 21.57 6.27
C ILE A 332 0.30 22.29 5.74
N LEU A 333 -0.88 21.67 5.86
CA LEU A 333 -2.17 22.12 5.33
C LEU A 333 -3.24 22.25 6.43
N PRO A 334 -3.07 23.18 7.39
CA PRO A 334 -3.96 23.28 8.56
C PRO A 334 -5.42 23.61 8.20
N ASP A 335 -5.66 24.26 7.06
CA ASP A 335 -6.99 24.70 6.61
C ASP A 335 -7.76 23.62 5.80
N HIS A 336 -7.11 22.51 5.44
CA HIS A 336 -7.76 21.43 4.70
C HIS A 336 -8.67 20.61 5.61
N SER A 337 -9.73 20.07 5.01
CA SER A 337 -10.61 19.09 5.65
C SER A 337 -10.09 17.68 5.39
N PHE A 338 -10.10 16.84 6.45
CA PHE A 338 -9.52 15.50 6.38
C PHE A 338 -10.61 14.44 6.36
N PHE A 339 -10.44 13.45 5.46
CA PHE A 339 -11.31 12.30 5.31
C PHE A 339 -10.49 11.04 5.13
N LEU A 340 -11.08 9.90 5.45
CA LEU A 340 -10.49 8.58 5.22
C LEU A 340 -11.47 7.71 4.46
N ARG A 341 -10.99 7.02 3.43
CA ARG A 341 -11.76 6.02 2.70
C ARG A 341 -10.94 4.74 2.58
N SER A 342 -11.59 3.61 2.69
CA SER A 342 -10.97 2.31 2.56
C SER A 342 -11.52 1.60 1.33
N TYR A 343 -10.63 0.95 0.61
CA TYR A 343 -10.90 0.16 -0.58
C TYR A 343 -10.37 -1.26 -0.32
N MET A 344 -10.90 -2.29 -0.96
CA MET A 344 -10.44 -3.69 -0.80
C MET A 344 -10.18 -4.14 0.66
N ASN A 345 -11.15 -3.96 1.56
CA ASN A 345 -11.08 -4.48 2.94
C ASN A 345 -9.80 -4.07 3.70
N LEU A 346 -9.48 -2.78 3.78
CA LEU A 346 -8.37 -2.14 4.50
C LEU A 346 -7.01 -2.07 3.80
N ASN A 347 -6.76 -2.93 2.83
CA ASN A 347 -5.44 -2.99 2.21
C ASN A 347 -5.12 -1.78 1.33
N GLU A 348 -6.16 -1.00 1.01
CA GLU A 348 -6.08 0.20 0.18
C GLU A 348 -6.80 1.34 0.90
N THR A 349 -6.16 1.87 1.94
CA THR A 349 -6.71 2.96 2.74
C THR A 349 -6.07 4.29 2.36
N VAL A 350 -6.91 5.24 1.97
CA VAL A 350 -6.49 6.54 1.47
C VAL A 350 -6.97 7.66 2.38
N LEU A 351 -6.03 8.48 2.82
CA LEU A 351 -6.28 9.76 3.49
C LEU A 351 -6.48 10.84 2.44
N TYR A 352 -7.54 11.61 2.57
CA TYR A 352 -7.80 12.79 1.73
C TYR A 352 -7.65 14.06 2.55
N ALA A 353 -6.80 14.98 2.10
CA ALA A 353 -6.74 16.35 2.57
C ALA A 353 -7.32 17.26 1.49
N VAL A 354 -8.52 17.79 1.72
CA VAL A 354 -9.34 18.48 0.73
C VAL A 354 -9.39 19.97 1.03
N PRO A 355 -8.97 20.86 0.10
CA PRO A 355 -9.10 22.29 0.28
C PRO A 355 -10.57 22.71 0.31
N LYS A 356 -10.88 23.77 1.06
CA LYS A 356 -12.27 24.18 1.36
C LYS A 356 -13.11 24.43 0.11
N GLU A 357 -12.53 25.02 -0.93
CA GLU A 357 -13.18 25.34 -2.20
C GLU A 357 -13.58 24.10 -3.02
N ARG A 358 -12.96 22.96 -2.73
CA ARG A 358 -13.25 21.71 -3.42
C ARG A 358 -14.23 20.81 -2.66
N LEU A 359 -14.62 21.17 -1.44
CA LEU A 359 -15.57 20.39 -0.68
C LEU A 359 -16.92 20.32 -1.38
N ILE A 360 -17.55 19.15 -1.33
CA ILE A 360 -18.97 19.03 -1.63
C ILE A 360 -19.72 19.65 -0.44
N ASN A 361 -20.56 20.67 -0.71
CA ASN A 361 -21.44 21.26 0.28
C ASN A 361 -22.57 20.27 0.61
N ASN A 362 -22.29 19.31 1.44
CA ASN A 362 -23.32 18.49 2.05
C ASN A 362 -23.66 19.13 3.40
N GLU A 363 -24.79 19.85 3.46
CA GLU A 363 -25.46 20.22 4.72
C GLU A 363 -25.98 18.97 5.49
N ILE A 364 -25.67 17.77 5.00
CA ILE A 364 -26.25 16.48 5.45
C ILE A 364 -25.42 15.83 6.58
N TYR A 365 -24.22 16.33 6.88
CA TYR A 365 -23.39 15.76 7.95
C TYR A 365 -23.23 16.75 9.11
N LYS A 366 -24.30 16.92 9.86
CA LYS A 366 -24.31 17.44 11.25
C LYS A 366 -24.91 16.40 12.17
#